data_a7a1c781421bc581c2c645efa8d74a24
#
_entry.id   a7a1c781421bc581c2c645efa8d74a24
#
_cell.length_a   1.000
_cell.length_b   1.000
_cell.length_c   1.000
_cell.angle_alpha   90.00
_cell.angle_beta   90.00
_cell.angle_gamma   90.00
#
_symmetry.space_group_name_H-M   'P 1'
#
loop_
_entity.id
_entity.type
_entity.pdbx_description
1 polymer ?
#
loop_
_entity_poly.entity_id
_entity_poly.type
_entity_poly.pdbx_seq_one_letter_code
_entity_poly.pdbx_strand_id
1 'polypeptide(L)'
;PRRRFGIVASGKAVFDVLQALRDLGLEPADAADVGIEVLKISMPFPSDPQMLRAFARGMEEVLVIDEKRRVLEVQLKDAAYALPESERPIIVGRVDEEGMDLVSPLGELDADGVARALARRIRRFHDTDALRGRLAYLDKKVREQSVHALINVARTPYFCSGCPHNSSTKVPAGGLALGGVGCHFMATYMDRNNQTHTHMGGEGAPWIGLAPFT
;
A
#
# COMPACT_ATOMS: atom_id res chain seq x y z
N PRO A 1 -13.44 6.58 27.25
CA PRO A 1 -12.44 5.52 27.10
C PRO A 1 -11.04 6.10 27.02
N ARG A 2 -10.02 5.37 27.50
CA ARG A 2 -8.62 5.80 27.41
C ARG A 2 -8.15 5.66 25.96
N ARG A 3 -7.53 6.70 25.41
CA ARG A 3 -6.89 6.65 24.09
C ARG A 3 -5.66 5.72 24.18
N ARG A 4 -5.64 4.66 23.41
CA ARG A 4 -4.57 3.66 23.48
C ARG A 4 -3.81 3.49 22.18
N PHE A 5 -4.56 3.35 21.08
CA PHE A 5 -4.02 2.95 19.79
C PHE A 5 -4.47 3.93 18.70
N GLY A 6 -3.52 4.64 18.12
CA GLY A 6 -3.74 5.54 17.01
C GLY A 6 -3.47 4.86 15.67
N ILE A 7 -4.25 5.19 14.67
CA ILE A 7 -4.02 4.79 13.28
C ILE A 7 -3.94 6.06 12.45
N VAL A 8 -2.85 6.24 11.70
CA VAL A 8 -2.67 7.41 10.82
C VAL A 8 -2.59 6.94 9.38
N ALA A 9 -3.41 7.53 8.51
CA ALA A 9 -3.46 7.19 7.10
C ALA A 9 -3.87 8.39 6.23
N SER A 10 -3.59 8.32 4.93
CA SER A 10 -4.02 9.32 3.94
C SER A 10 -4.60 8.66 2.69
N GLY A 11 -5.39 9.42 1.92
CA GLY A 11 -5.93 8.98 0.64
C GLY A 11 -6.73 7.68 0.72
N LYS A 12 -6.47 6.75 -0.21
CA LYS A 12 -7.12 5.42 -0.28
C LYS A 12 -6.90 4.61 1.00
N ALA A 13 -5.71 4.66 1.59
CA ALA A 13 -5.38 3.88 2.77
C ALA A 13 -6.32 4.14 3.96
N VAL A 14 -6.96 5.32 4.03
CA VAL A 14 -7.99 5.59 5.04
C VAL A 14 -9.19 4.65 4.88
N PHE A 15 -9.63 4.43 3.64
CA PHE A 15 -10.76 3.54 3.37
C PHE A 15 -10.39 2.08 3.62
N ASP A 16 -9.15 1.69 3.29
CA ASP A 16 -8.63 0.36 3.60
C ASP A 16 -8.59 0.12 5.13
N VAL A 17 -8.18 1.12 5.92
CA VAL A 17 -8.22 1.07 7.39
C VAL A 17 -9.63 0.91 7.91
N LEU A 18 -10.57 1.72 7.42
CA LEU A 18 -11.97 1.64 7.86
C LEU A 18 -12.61 0.29 7.50
N GLN A 19 -12.32 -0.23 6.31
CA GLN A 19 -12.77 -1.54 5.89
C GLN A 19 -12.14 -2.65 6.74
N ALA A 20 -10.84 -2.59 6.95
CA ALA A 20 -10.10 -3.54 7.78
C ALA A 20 -10.63 -3.62 9.22
N LEU A 21 -10.95 -2.48 9.84
CA LEU A 21 -11.57 -2.45 11.16
C LEU A 21 -12.93 -3.15 11.17
N ARG A 22 -13.78 -2.90 10.17
CA ARG A 22 -15.07 -3.60 10.01
C ARG A 22 -14.91 -5.10 9.81
N ASP A 23 -13.95 -5.51 8.96
CA ASP A 23 -13.66 -6.91 8.68
C ASP A 23 -13.18 -7.65 9.94
N LEU A 24 -12.49 -6.94 10.84
CA LEU A 24 -12.10 -7.43 12.16
C LEU A 24 -13.23 -7.37 13.19
N GLY A 25 -14.41 -6.86 12.83
CA GLY A 25 -15.55 -6.73 13.72
C GLY A 25 -15.46 -5.56 14.72
N LEU A 26 -14.66 -4.55 14.35
CA LEU A 26 -14.47 -3.31 15.13
C LEU A 26 -15.19 -2.17 14.40
N GLU A 27 -16.50 -2.08 14.58
CA GLU A 27 -17.26 -0.91 14.12
C GLU A 27 -16.78 0.36 14.85
N PRO A 28 -17.07 1.58 14.33
CA PRO A 28 -16.54 2.81 14.92
C PRO A 28 -16.80 2.99 16.42
N ALA A 29 -17.96 2.55 16.92
CA ALA A 29 -18.28 2.60 18.34
C ALA A 29 -17.42 1.62 19.15
N ASP A 30 -17.30 0.36 18.68
CA ASP A 30 -16.52 -0.69 19.33
C ASP A 30 -15.02 -0.32 19.32
N ALA A 31 -14.52 0.24 18.22
CA ALA A 31 -13.16 0.72 18.11
C ALA A 31 -12.87 1.83 19.14
N ALA A 32 -13.80 2.80 19.29
CA ALA A 32 -13.67 3.86 20.27
C ALA A 32 -13.70 3.33 21.71
N ASP A 33 -14.55 2.35 22.00
CA ASP A 33 -14.66 1.75 23.34
C ASP A 33 -13.39 1.03 23.78
N VAL A 34 -12.66 0.40 22.84
CA VAL A 34 -11.35 -0.21 23.12
C VAL A 34 -10.19 0.79 23.05
N GLY A 35 -10.47 2.06 22.73
CA GLY A 35 -9.48 3.14 22.71
C GLY A 35 -8.70 3.27 21.41
N ILE A 36 -9.30 2.84 20.29
CA ILE A 36 -8.73 2.98 18.93
C ILE A 36 -9.23 4.29 18.31
N GLU A 37 -8.32 5.09 17.77
CA GLU A 37 -8.64 6.31 17.05
C GLU A 37 -7.97 6.33 15.68
N VAL A 38 -8.66 6.86 14.67
CA VAL A 38 -8.14 7.00 13.30
C VAL A 38 -7.98 8.47 12.96
N LEU A 39 -6.77 8.87 12.57
CA LEU A 39 -6.46 10.19 12.03
C LEU A 39 -6.32 10.11 10.51
N LYS A 40 -7.26 10.76 9.82
CA LYS A 40 -7.18 10.98 8.37
C LYS A 40 -6.33 12.22 8.07
N ILE A 41 -5.28 12.04 7.30
CA ILE A 41 -4.46 13.14 6.80
C ILE A 41 -4.89 13.49 5.37
N SER A 42 -5.36 14.73 5.18
CA SER A 42 -5.80 15.19 3.86
C SER A 42 -4.66 15.76 3.01
N MET A 43 -3.63 16.33 3.64
CA MET A 43 -2.40 16.81 3.00
C MET A 43 -1.21 16.01 3.55
N PRO A 44 -0.77 14.96 2.84
CA PRO A 44 0.26 14.05 3.36
C PRO A 44 1.66 14.67 3.40
N PHE A 45 1.92 15.73 2.62
CA PHE A 45 3.22 16.41 2.64
C PHE A 45 3.11 17.89 2.21
N PRO A 46 3.66 18.83 3.00
CA PRO A 46 4.06 18.62 4.39
C PRO A 46 2.83 18.45 5.30
N SER A 47 2.85 17.50 6.22
CA SER A 47 1.80 17.38 7.23
C SER A 47 2.00 18.41 8.34
N ASP A 48 0.91 18.84 8.99
CA ASP A 48 1.00 19.73 10.13
C ASP A 48 1.61 19.02 11.35
N PRO A 49 2.81 19.42 11.81
CA PRO A 49 3.47 18.78 12.93
C PRO A 49 2.77 19.00 14.27
N GLN A 50 1.97 20.07 14.41
CA GLN A 50 1.20 20.31 15.62
C GLN A 50 0.04 19.34 15.74
N MET A 51 -0.67 19.12 14.65
CA MET A 51 -1.75 18.12 14.57
C MET A 51 -1.21 16.70 14.84
N LEU A 52 -0.09 16.33 14.21
CA LEU A 52 0.55 15.03 14.42
C LEU A 52 0.94 14.81 15.89
N ARG A 53 1.56 15.82 16.54
CA ARG A 53 1.91 15.76 17.95
C ARG A 53 0.69 15.67 18.86
N ALA A 54 -0.33 16.48 18.61
CA ALA A 54 -1.56 16.47 19.38
C ALA A 54 -2.27 15.11 19.31
N PHE A 55 -2.26 14.48 18.15
CA PHE A 55 -2.81 13.14 17.98
C PHE A 55 -2.00 12.07 18.70
N ALA A 56 -0.67 12.10 18.54
CA ALA A 56 0.23 11.11 19.13
C ALA A 56 0.30 11.16 20.67
N ARG A 57 0.15 12.37 21.23
CA ARG A 57 0.33 12.62 22.66
C ARG A 57 -0.54 11.73 23.54
N GLY A 58 0.11 10.98 24.43
CA GLY A 58 -0.56 10.14 25.43
C GLY A 58 -1.19 8.86 24.89
N MET A 59 -0.97 8.53 23.61
CA MET A 59 -1.25 7.21 23.09
C MET A 59 -0.18 6.20 23.51
N GLU A 60 -0.54 4.94 23.66
CA GLU A 60 0.41 3.86 23.92
C GLU A 60 1.18 3.51 22.65
N GLU A 61 0.47 3.45 21.52
CA GLU A 61 1.04 3.13 20.23
C GLU A 61 0.32 3.85 19.07
N VAL A 62 1.06 4.17 18.01
CA VAL A 62 0.49 4.68 16.76
C VAL A 62 1.00 3.84 15.58
N LEU A 63 0.08 3.24 14.82
CA LEU A 63 0.37 2.57 13.55
C LEU A 63 0.12 3.52 12.40
N VAL A 64 1.13 3.70 11.55
CA VAL A 64 1.02 4.50 10.34
C VAL A 64 0.82 3.57 9.14
N ILE A 65 -0.22 3.83 8.36
CA ILE A 65 -0.52 3.10 7.13
C ILE A 65 -0.13 3.96 5.94
N ASP A 66 1.09 3.77 5.49
CA ASP A 66 1.67 4.38 4.30
C ASP A 66 1.74 3.36 3.15
N GLU A 67 1.22 3.70 1.98
CA GLU A 67 1.41 2.87 0.79
C GLU A 67 2.80 3.12 0.19
N LYS A 68 3.61 2.06 0.04
CA LYS A 68 4.95 2.02 -0.57
C LYS A 68 6.02 2.82 0.16
N ARG A 69 5.87 4.12 0.35
CA ARG A 69 6.89 4.99 0.96
C ARG A 69 6.43 5.51 2.32
N ARG A 70 7.34 5.58 3.26
CA ARG A 70 7.14 6.03 4.65
C ARG A 70 6.99 7.55 4.74
N VAL A 71 5.96 8.11 4.10
CA VAL A 71 5.77 9.57 4.03
C VAL A 71 5.24 10.14 5.34
N LEU A 72 4.15 9.56 5.85
CA LEU A 72 3.54 9.98 7.11
C LEU A 72 4.31 9.47 8.32
N GLU A 73 4.83 8.23 8.25
CA GLU A 73 5.57 7.61 9.34
C GLU A 73 6.79 8.44 9.74
N VAL A 74 7.57 8.92 8.75
CA VAL A 74 8.77 9.74 9.04
C VAL A 74 8.37 11.08 9.65
N GLN A 75 7.35 11.75 9.12
CA GLN A 75 6.87 13.03 9.64
C GLN A 75 6.29 12.90 11.06
N LEU A 76 5.54 11.81 11.32
CA LEU A 76 5.00 11.56 12.66
C LEU A 76 6.11 11.29 13.67
N LYS A 77 7.11 10.48 13.32
CA LYS A 77 8.28 10.21 14.17
C LYS A 77 9.05 11.48 14.48
N ASP A 78 9.28 12.32 13.49
CA ASP A 78 9.94 13.62 13.67
C ASP A 78 9.12 14.55 14.56
N ALA A 79 7.82 14.69 14.29
CA ALA A 79 6.94 15.51 15.10
C ALA A 79 6.83 15.03 16.57
N ALA A 80 6.75 13.71 16.78
CA ALA A 80 6.64 13.10 18.09
C ALA A 80 7.93 13.15 18.90
N TYR A 81 9.10 13.31 18.25
CA TYR A 81 10.37 13.45 18.95
C TYR A 81 10.39 14.65 19.90
N ALA A 82 9.63 15.69 19.58
CA ALA A 82 9.48 16.87 20.44
C ALA A 82 8.58 16.66 21.68
N LEU A 83 7.90 15.49 21.78
CA LEU A 83 7.12 15.15 22.98
C LEU A 83 8.03 14.68 24.12
N PRO A 84 7.65 14.95 25.40
CA PRO A 84 8.28 14.29 26.53
C PRO A 84 8.24 12.76 26.37
N GLU A 85 9.26 12.07 26.86
CA GLU A 85 9.33 10.60 26.75
C GLU A 85 8.11 9.90 27.34
N SER A 86 7.58 10.41 28.45
CA SER A 86 6.38 9.88 29.11
C SER A 86 5.07 10.02 28.30
N GLU A 87 5.06 10.89 27.28
CA GLU A 87 3.91 11.16 26.44
C GLU A 87 4.09 10.63 24.99
N ARG A 88 5.28 10.09 24.70
CA ARG A 88 5.65 9.64 23.37
C ARG A 88 5.19 8.20 23.14
N PRO A 89 4.33 7.94 22.13
CA PRO A 89 3.92 6.57 21.80
C PRO A 89 5.03 5.76 21.14
N ILE A 90 4.87 4.44 21.12
CA ILE A 90 5.55 3.59 20.14
C ILE A 90 4.96 3.91 18.75
N ILE A 91 5.80 4.28 17.80
CA ILE A 91 5.36 4.56 16.41
C ILE A 91 5.89 3.48 15.50
N VAL A 92 4.96 2.72 14.92
CA VAL A 92 5.21 1.65 13.97
C VAL A 92 4.52 1.95 12.63
N GLY A 93 4.96 1.32 11.58
CA GLY A 93 4.38 1.51 10.24
C GLY A 93 4.81 0.38 9.34
N ARG A 94 5.78 0.62 8.46
CA ARG A 94 6.32 -0.41 7.59
C ARG A 94 6.86 -1.62 8.35
N VAL A 95 7.53 -1.37 9.44
CA VAL A 95 8.05 -2.39 10.36
C VAL A 95 7.62 -2.10 11.78
N ASP A 96 7.63 -3.13 12.60
CA ASP A 96 7.44 -2.99 14.04
C ASP A 96 8.74 -2.58 14.76
N GLU A 97 8.69 -2.54 16.10
CA GLU A 97 9.83 -2.20 16.96
C GLU A 97 10.98 -3.21 16.89
N GLU A 98 10.72 -4.43 16.42
CA GLU A 98 11.70 -5.51 16.25
C GLU A 98 12.26 -5.54 14.81
N GLY A 99 11.77 -4.67 13.93
CA GLY A 99 12.16 -4.61 12.53
C GLY A 99 11.42 -5.60 11.63
N MET A 100 10.37 -6.25 12.13
CA MET A 100 9.55 -7.18 11.36
C MET A 100 8.50 -6.45 10.52
N ASP A 101 8.33 -6.87 9.27
CA ASP A 101 7.37 -6.25 8.35
C ASP A 101 5.94 -6.28 8.91
N LEU A 102 5.30 -5.11 8.90
CA LEU A 102 3.88 -4.91 9.24
C LEU A 102 3.06 -4.56 8.00
N VAL A 103 3.46 -3.52 7.28
CA VAL A 103 2.77 -3.06 6.07
C VAL A 103 3.70 -3.29 4.88
N SER A 104 3.30 -4.18 3.96
CA SER A 104 4.11 -4.51 2.79
C SER A 104 4.25 -3.31 1.84
N PRO A 105 5.46 -3.01 1.33
CA PRO A 105 5.66 -2.04 0.26
C PRO A 105 5.42 -2.61 -1.13
N LEU A 106 5.24 -3.92 -1.22
CA LEU A 106 5.12 -4.64 -2.49
C LEU A 106 3.66 -4.77 -2.90
N GLY A 107 3.42 -4.60 -4.17
CA GLY A 107 2.08 -4.67 -4.74
C GLY A 107 1.19 -3.48 -4.35
N GLU A 108 -0.10 -3.68 -4.39
CA GLU A 108 -1.12 -2.74 -3.93
C GLU A 108 -1.41 -2.98 -2.44
N LEU A 109 -1.57 -1.89 -1.70
CA LEU A 109 -2.10 -1.96 -0.33
C LEU A 109 -3.60 -2.22 -0.41
N ASP A 110 -4.07 -3.24 0.30
CA ASP A 110 -5.48 -3.60 0.39
C ASP A 110 -5.97 -3.71 1.84
N ALA A 111 -7.28 -3.79 2.01
CA ALA A 111 -7.89 -3.89 3.32
C ALA A 111 -7.50 -5.19 4.05
N ASP A 112 -7.25 -6.29 3.33
CA ASP A 112 -6.83 -7.57 3.91
C ASP A 112 -5.44 -7.48 4.54
N GLY A 113 -4.48 -6.86 3.84
CA GLY A 113 -3.13 -6.61 4.36
C GLY A 113 -3.16 -5.67 5.56
N VAL A 114 -3.95 -4.59 5.48
CA VAL A 114 -4.16 -3.66 6.59
C VAL A 114 -4.80 -4.36 7.78
N ALA A 115 -5.82 -5.23 7.58
CA ALA A 115 -6.46 -5.98 8.66
C ALA A 115 -5.48 -6.87 9.42
N ARG A 116 -4.54 -7.53 8.72
CA ARG A 116 -3.49 -8.34 9.38
C ARG A 116 -2.54 -7.48 10.20
N ALA A 117 -2.11 -6.34 9.67
CA ALA A 117 -1.26 -5.41 10.39
C ALA A 117 -1.96 -4.88 11.65
N LEU A 118 -3.22 -4.45 11.52
CA LEU A 118 -4.06 -4.00 12.64
C LEU A 118 -4.26 -5.11 13.67
N ALA A 119 -4.68 -6.30 13.26
CA ALA A 119 -4.93 -7.41 14.16
C ALA A 119 -3.66 -7.80 14.96
N ARG A 120 -2.48 -7.80 14.31
CA ARG A 120 -1.21 -8.08 14.98
C ARG A 120 -0.93 -7.11 16.14
N ARG A 121 -1.33 -5.84 15.99
CA ARG A 121 -1.12 -4.80 17.01
C ARG A 121 -2.24 -4.77 18.04
N ILE A 122 -3.49 -4.78 17.59
CA ILE A 122 -4.67 -4.70 18.46
C ILE A 122 -4.74 -5.87 19.44
N ARG A 123 -4.39 -7.07 19.01
CA ARG A 123 -4.35 -8.27 19.88
C ARG A 123 -3.43 -8.16 21.08
N ARG A 124 -2.50 -7.23 21.10
CA ARG A 124 -1.62 -6.98 22.28
C ARG A 124 -2.40 -6.43 23.47
N PHE A 125 -3.55 -5.81 23.25
CA PHE A 125 -4.36 -5.20 24.30
C PHE A 125 -5.87 -5.55 24.21
N HIS A 126 -6.32 -6.08 23.07
CA HIS A 126 -7.70 -6.51 22.84
C HIS A 126 -7.71 -7.79 22.01
N ASP A 127 -7.48 -8.94 22.64
CA ASP A 127 -7.44 -10.25 21.99
C ASP A 127 -8.70 -11.04 22.34
N THR A 128 -9.72 -10.95 21.48
CA THR A 128 -11.00 -11.63 21.64
C THR A 128 -11.16 -12.80 20.66
N ASP A 129 -12.05 -13.76 21.02
CA ASP A 129 -12.37 -14.87 20.13
C ASP A 129 -12.99 -14.38 18.81
N ALA A 130 -13.79 -13.30 18.87
CA ALA A 130 -14.39 -12.69 17.69
C ALA A 130 -13.30 -12.17 16.74
N LEU A 131 -12.33 -11.42 17.25
CA LEU A 131 -11.19 -10.90 16.45
C LEU A 131 -10.36 -12.04 15.86
N ARG A 132 -10.06 -13.08 16.65
CA ARG A 132 -9.33 -14.26 16.18
C ARG A 132 -10.10 -15.00 15.08
N GLY A 133 -11.39 -15.17 15.25
CA GLY A 133 -12.27 -15.81 14.26
C GLY A 133 -12.32 -15.04 12.94
N ARG A 134 -12.41 -13.70 13.00
CA ARG A 134 -12.40 -12.84 11.81
C ARG A 134 -11.05 -12.92 11.08
N LEU A 135 -9.94 -12.86 11.81
CA LEU A 135 -8.60 -12.99 11.22
C LEU A 135 -8.41 -14.36 10.55
N ALA A 136 -8.83 -15.45 11.21
CA ALA A 136 -8.77 -16.80 10.64
C ALA A 136 -9.61 -16.93 9.36
N TYR A 137 -10.76 -16.26 9.29
CA TYR A 137 -11.59 -16.20 8.08
C TYR A 137 -10.86 -15.49 6.93
N LEU A 138 -10.23 -14.33 7.18
CA LEU A 138 -9.44 -13.61 6.18
C LEU A 138 -8.26 -14.46 5.67
N ASP A 139 -7.55 -15.13 6.57
CA ASP A 139 -6.44 -16.01 6.21
C ASP A 139 -6.88 -17.23 5.38
N LYS A 140 -8.08 -17.75 5.68
CA LYS A 140 -8.68 -18.82 4.87
C LYS A 140 -8.97 -18.33 3.45
N LYS A 141 -9.56 -17.13 3.30
CA LYS A 141 -9.86 -16.52 2.00
C LYS A 141 -8.62 -16.35 1.13
N VAL A 142 -7.52 -15.86 1.70
CA VAL A 142 -6.26 -15.72 0.96
C VAL A 142 -5.72 -17.06 0.49
N ARG A 143 -5.77 -18.09 1.34
CA ARG A 143 -5.36 -19.44 0.94
C ARG A 143 -6.21 -20.01 -0.19
N GLU A 144 -7.52 -19.81 -0.14
CA GLU A 144 -8.43 -20.23 -1.21
C GLU A 144 -8.12 -19.53 -2.53
N GLN A 145 -7.90 -18.20 -2.50
CA GLN A 145 -7.51 -17.43 -3.69
C GLN A 145 -6.17 -17.89 -4.26
N SER A 146 -5.19 -18.20 -3.42
CA SER A 146 -3.87 -18.68 -3.86
C SER A 146 -3.96 -20.02 -4.60
N VAL A 147 -4.87 -20.91 -4.18
CA VAL A 147 -5.12 -22.18 -4.86
C VAL A 147 -5.78 -21.96 -6.24
N HIS A 148 -6.70 -21.01 -6.36
CA HIS A 148 -7.34 -20.68 -7.65
C HIS A 148 -6.39 -19.98 -8.62
N ALA A 149 -5.36 -19.28 -8.13
CA ALA A 149 -4.31 -18.67 -8.95
C ALA A 149 -3.44 -19.70 -9.69
N LEU A 150 -3.53 -20.97 -9.35
CA LEU A 150 -2.87 -22.08 -10.08
C LEU A 150 -3.55 -22.42 -11.41
N ILE A 151 -4.75 -21.91 -11.69
CA ILE A 151 -5.37 -21.96 -13.00
C ILE A 151 -4.71 -20.87 -13.86
N ASN A 152 -3.69 -21.25 -14.59
CA ASN A 152 -2.83 -20.34 -15.35
C ASN A 152 -3.52 -19.81 -16.63
N VAL A 153 -4.69 -19.18 -16.49
CA VAL A 153 -5.37 -18.47 -17.58
C VAL A 153 -4.95 -17.00 -17.50
N ALA A 154 -3.75 -16.70 -17.97
CA ALA A 154 -3.33 -15.32 -18.15
C ALA A 154 -4.02 -14.76 -19.41
N ARG A 155 -4.74 -13.65 -19.27
CA ARG A 155 -5.23 -12.89 -20.42
C ARG A 155 -4.03 -12.21 -21.07
N THR A 156 -3.75 -12.55 -22.32
CA THR A 156 -2.74 -11.82 -23.10
C THR A 156 -3.28 -10.41 -23.40
N PRO A 157 -2.51 -9.35 -23.15
CA PRO A 157 -2.87 -8.00 -23.57
C PRO A 157 -3.11 -7.94 -25.08
N TYR A 158 -4.09 -7.15 -25.50
CA TYR A 158 -4.37 -6.90 -26.91
C TYR A 158 -4.88 -5.47 -27.10
N PHE A 159 -4.70 -4.92 -28.31
CA PHE A 159 -5.25 -3.63 -28.69
C PHE A 159 -6.69 -3.76 -29.17
N CYS A 160 -7.48 -2.71 -28.97
CA CYS A 160 -8.86 -2.66 -29.45
C CYS A 160 -8.94 -2.91 -30.96
N SER A 161 -10.08 -3.41 -31.42
CA SER A 161 -10.34 -3.61 -32.87
C SER A 161 -10.25 -2.28 -33.62
N GLY A 162 -9.48 -2.22 -34.69
CA GLY A 162 -9.24 -1.00 -35.47
C GLY A 162 -8.25 -0.01 -34.85
N CYS A 163 -7.65 -0.34 -33.68
CA CYS A 163 -6.66 0.53 -33.05
C CYS A 163 -5.38 0.65 -33.91
N PRO A 164 -4.86 1.89 -34.10
CA PRO A 164 -3.59 2.09 -34.87
C PRO A 164 -2.41 1.31 -34.31
N HIS A 165 -2.38 1.06 -33.00
CA HIS A 165 -1.32 0.27 -32.34
C HIS A 165 -1.22 -1.18 -32.91
N ASN A 166 -2.29 -1.71 -33.48
CA ASN A 166 -2.23 -3.02 -34.09
C ASN A 166 -1.21 -3.12 -35.25
N SER A 167 -0.98 -2.02 -35.95
CA SER A 167 0.01 -1.93 -37.04
C SER A 167 1.29 -1.21 -36.63
N SER A 168 1.20 -0.08 -35.89
CA SER A 168 2.34 0.74 -35.54
C SER A 168 3.33 0.10 -34.56
N THR A 169 2.89 -0.91 -33.80
CA THR A 169 3.76 -1.65 -32.85
C THR A 169 4.37 -2.91 -33.45
N LYS A 170 4.14 -3.19 -34.73
CA LYS A 170 4.82 -4.30 -35.45
C LYS A 170 6.25 -3.90 -35.79
N VAL A 171 7.20 -4.66 -35.27
CA VAL A 171 8.62 -4.44 -35.51
C VAL A 171 9.10 -5.36 -36.61
N PRO A 172 9.91 -4.90 -37.59
CA PRO A 172 10.52 -5.76 -38.59
C PRO A 172 11.35 -6.89 -37.95
N ALA A 173 11.50 -7.99 -38.69
CA ALA A 173 12.33 -9.10 -38.22
C ALA A 173 13.76 -8.64 -37.92
N GLY A 174 14.27 -9.00 -36.74
CA GLY A 174 15.58 -8.57 -36.26
C GLY A 174 15.63 -7.13 -35.69
N GLY A 175 14.52 -6.37 -35.78
CA GLY A 175 14.42 -5.04 -35.21
C GLY A 175 14.06 -5.08 -33.75
N LEU A 176 14.34 -3.99 -33.06
CA LEU A 176 14.01 -3.74 -31.65
C LEU A 176 13.17 -2.47 -31.53
N ALA A 177 12.13 -2.48 -30.71
CA ALA A 177 11.38 -1.30 -30.35
C ALA A 177 11.45 -1.02 -28.87
N LEU A 178 11.39 0.27 -28.52
CA LEU A 178 11.22 0.73 -27.15
C LEU A 178 9.80 1.27 -26.96
N GLY A 179 9.15 0.86 -25.87
CA GLY A 179 7.76 1.20 -25.60
C GLY A 179 7.59 2.62 -25.09
N GLY A 180 6.48 3.24 -25.50
CA GLY A 180 5.96 4.45 -24.90
C GLY A 180 4.94 4.16 -23.79
N VAL A 181 4.61 5.18 -22.99
CA VAL A 181 3.59 5.08 -21.95
C VAL A 181 2.18 5.12 -22.53
N GLY A 182 1.22 4.51 -21.86
CA GLY A 182 -0.16 4.36 -22.31
C GLY A 182 -0.41 3.01 -22.98
N CYS A 183 -1.32 2.93 -23.95
CA CYS A 183 -1.65 1.67 -24.61
C CYS A 183 -0.43 1.03 -25.31
N HIS A 184 0.53 1.81 -25.75
CA HIS A 184 1.77 1.29 -26.36
C HIS A 184 2.54 0.37 -25.38
N PHE A 185 2.49 0.67 -24.07
CA PHE A 185 3.10 -0.16 -23.03
C PHE A 185 2.66 -1.63 -23.09
N MET A 186 1.41 -1.90 -23.50
CA MET A 186 0.92 -3.27 -23.62
C MET A 186 1.72 -4.11 -24.63
N ALA A 187 2.38 -3.46 -25.61
CA ALA A 187 3.22 -4.16 -26.58
C ALA A 187 4.43 -4.87 -25.90
N THR A 188 4.84 -4.46 -24.71
CA THR A 188 5.91 -5.12 -23.94
C THR A 188 5.51 -6.52 -23.46
N TYR A 189 4.20 -6.77 -23.33
CA TYR A 189 3.64 -8.09 -22.96
C TYR A 189 3.17 -8.91 -24.16
N MET A 190 3.32 -8.38 -25.38
CA MET A 190 2.94 -9.03 -26.63
C MET A 190 4.20 -9.49 -27.36
N ASP A 191 4.06 -10.46 -28.27
CA ASP A 191 5.14 -10.87 -29.18
C ASP A 191 5.36 -9.81 -30.26
N ARG A 192 5.98 -8.69 -29.88
CA ARG A 192 6.21 -7.50 -30.71
C ARG A 192 7.64 -6.97 -30.62
N ASN A 193 8.56 -7.74 -30.04
CA ASN A 193 9.95 -7.35 -29.81
C ASN A 193 10.08 -5.93 -29.20
N ASN A 194 9.20 -5.59 -28.27
CA ASN A 194 9.16 -4.32 -27.55
C ASN A 194 9.69 -4.57 -26.13
N GLN A 195 10.91 -4.09 -25.85
CA GLN A 195 11.67 -4.60 -24.70
C GLN A 195 11.60 -3.73 -23.45
N THR A 196 11.39 -2.43 -23.59
CA THR A 196 11.45 -1.54 -22.42
C THR A 196 10.57 -0.31 -22.63
N HIS A 197 10.31 0.37 -21.53
CA HIS A 197 9.59 1.64 -21.48
C HIS A 197 10.23 2.55 -20.46
N THR A 198 9.92 3.85 -20.53
CA THR A 198 10.32 4.86 -19.55
C THR A 198 9.09 5.59 -19.00
N HIS A 199 9.34 6.56 -18.13
CA HIS A 199 8.31 7.47 -17.66
C HIS A 199 7.76 8.34 -18.81
N MET A 200 6.55 8.83 -18.63
CA MET A 200 5.87 9.72 -19.57
C MET A 200 6.72 10.98 -19.82
N GLY A 201 6.96 11.32 -21.07
CA GLY A 201 7.84 12.41 -21.50
C GLY A 201 9.31 12.01 -21.70
N GLY A 202 9.70 10.81 -21.32
CA GLY A 202 11.05 10.25 -21.54
C GLY A 202 11.13 9.22 -22.68
N GLU A 203 10.04 9.05 -23.44
CA GLU A 203 9.96 8.10 -24.56
C GLU A 203 11.06 8.38 -25.59
N GLY A 204 11.77 7.35 -25.96
CA GLY A 204 12.89 7.43 -26.89
C GLY A 204 14.23 7.85 -26.27
N ALA A 205 14.26 8.44 -25.09
CA ALA A 205 15.52 8.82 -24.43
C ALA A 205 16.50 7.64 -24.21
N PRO A 206 16.04 6.43 -23.80
CA PRO A 206 16.93 5.27 -23.68
C PRO A 206 17.59 4.87 -25.01
N TRP A 207 16.94 5.16 -26.15
CA TRP A 207 17.52 4.87 -27.47
C TRP A 207 18.81 5.65 -27.73
N ILE A 208 18.91 6.89 -27.22
CA ILE A 208 20.12 7.72 -27.38
C ILE A 208 21.35 7.03 -26.77
N GLY A 209 21.17 6.35 -25.62
CA GLY A 209 22.23 5.58 -24.98
C GLY A 209 22.44 4.20 -25.57
N LEU A 210 21.40 3.57 -26.13
CA LEU A 210 21.45 2.22 -26.66
C LEU A 210 21.98 2.16 -28.11
N ALA A 211 21.60 3.11 -28.96
CA ALA A 211 21.90 3.13 -30.38
C ALA A 211 23.37 2.92 -30.78
N PRO A 212 24.39 3.40 -30.00
CA PRO A 212 25.79 3.13 -30.31
C PRO A 212 26.22 1.67 -30.15
N PHE A 213 25.39 0.83 -29.51
CA PHE A 213 25.71 -0.54 -29.15
C PHE A 213 24.83 -1.59 -29.89
N THR A 214 23.96 -1.14 -30.78
CA THR A 214 23.02 -2.00 -31.52
C THR A 214 23.33 -2.06 -33.02
#